data_05d011a735a4472a117e002cb968522b
#
_entry.id   05d011a735a4472a117e002cb968522b
#
_cell.length_a   1.000
_cell.length_b   1.000
_cell.length_c   1.000
_cell.angle_alpha   90.00
_cell.angle_beta   90.00
_cell.angle_gamma   90.00
#
_symmetry.space_group_name_H-M   'P 1'
#
loop_
_entity.id
_entity.type
_entity.pdbx_description
1 polymer ?
#
loop_
_entity_poly.entity_id
_entity_poly.type
_entity_poly.pdbx_seq_one_letter_code
_entity_poly.pdbx_strand_id
1 'polypeptide(L)'
;MNVNQFPDRIIEIDQEQYLYFGGTAYLGLPTNKEFQELVIKNIRNWGTTYGSSRSANIKLTAYENGETFLAHHIKAESAVTVSSGMLAGKLVIDELKKQTDSFFHFPNTHPAIQIKDSSPVFFNGNINPRLLDSQSEKITILTDGVSGFQTKAIDLSILATIPDHKEITLLIDESHSFGILGENGCGIYSEIDLPIKRKIMISSLGKAFGLSGGVIASDASFINQIKNLDIFISAAGMNPAFVQTLADAANLYKTQHQKLLENLNYIDRKLIKNQSIKFNKTYPLIYLENENLIETLKANKIIIANFKYQENANNLNRIVVTANHLREDLDKLINILNEKV
;
A
#
# COMPACT_ATOMS: atom_id res chain seq x y z
N MET A 1 -23.93 -5.68 2.78
CA MET A 1 -24.45 -5.15 1.51
C MET A 1 -23.74 -5.88 0.37
N ASN A 2 -24.50 -6.41 -0.60
CA ASN A 2 -23.92 -7.07 -1.78
C ASN A 2 -24.14 -6.18 -3.00
N VAL A 3 -23.14 -6.10 -3.89
CA VAL A 3 -23.22 -5.36 -5.14
C VAL A 3 -22.85 -6.29 -6.31
N ASN A 4 -23.46 -6.10 -7.47
CA ASN A 4 -23.27 -6.96 -8.65
C ASN A 4 -22.30 -6.34 -9.68
N GLN A 5 -21.59 -5.26 -9.29
CA GLN A 5 -20.59 -4.58 -10.12
C GLN A 5 -19.39 -4.17 -9.26
N PHE A 6 -18.27 -3.86 -9.92
CA PHE A 6 -17.11 -3.35 -9.21
C PHE A 6 -17.47 -2.02 -8.51
N PRO A 7 -17.22 -1.89 -7.18
CA PRO A 7 -17.52 -0.66 -6.45
C PRO A 7 -16.50 0.43 -6.82
N ASP A 8 -16.93 1.39 -7.61
CA ASP A 8 -16.17 2.60 -7.96
C ASP A 8 -16.83 3.84 -7.35
N ARG A 9 -16.76 4.99 -8.00
CA ARG A 9 -17.36 6.26 -7.57
C ARG A 9 -18.85 6.15 -7.20
N ILE A 10 -19.62 5.34 -7.94
CA ILE A 10 -21.03 5.06 -7.69
C ILE A 10 -21.21 3.54 -7.53
N ILE A 11 -22.02 3.16 -6.54
CA ILE A 11 -22.50 1.79 -6.36
C ILE A 11 -24.02 1.77 -6.36
N GLU A 12 -24.59 0.64 -6.78
CA GLU A 12 -26.04 0.39 -6.73
C GLU A 12 -26.32 -0.66 -5.64
N ILE A 13 -27.22 -0.31 -4.71
CA ILE A 13 -27.71 -1.18 -3.64
C ILE A 13 -29.22 -1.10 -3.64
N ASP A 14 -29.90 -2.24 -3.80
CA ASP A 14 -31.36 -2.34 -3.81
C ASP A 14 -32.03 -1.37 -4.82
N GLN A 15 -31.45 -1.26 -6.03
CA GLN A 15 -31.88 -0.36 -7.12
C GLN A 15 -31.71 1.15 -6.82
N GLU A 16 -31.01 1.50 -5.77
CA GLU A 16 -30.68 2.89 -5.44
C GLU A 16 -29.18 3.16 -5.62
N GLN A 17 -28.86 4.33 -6.17
CA GLN A 17 -27.47 4.77 -6.37
C GLN A 17 -26.92 5.50 -5.15
N TYR A 18 -25.69 5.15 -4.79
CA TYR A 18 -24.93 5.78 -3.71
C TYR A 18 -23.57 6.21 -4.24
N LEU A 19 -23.09 7.37 -3.78
CA LEU A 19 -21.69 7.72 -3.89
C LEU A 19 -20.88 6.81 -2.94
N TYR A 20 -19.77 6.28 -3.44
CA TYR A 20 -18.95 5.33 -2.70
C TYR A 20 -17.56 5.90 -2.42
N PHE A 21 -17.30 6.17 -1.16
CA PHE A 21 -16.01 6.64 -0.65
C PHE A 21 -15.34 5.55 0.20
N GLY A 22 -15.18 4.37 -0.38
CA GLY A 22 -14.58 3.21 0.28
C GLY A 22 -13.57 2.47 -0.60
N GLY A 23 -13.17 1.28 -0.17
CA GLY A 23 -12.18 0.46 -0.86
C GLY A 23 -10.75 1.00 -0.76
N THR A 24 -9.90 0.56 -1.68
CA THR A 24 -8.47 0.93 -1.74
C THR A 24 -7.96 1.14 -3.16
N ALA A 25 -8.86 1.26 -4.14
CA ALA A 25 -8.51 1.53 -5.55
C ALA A 25 -8.19 3.03 -5.74
N TYR A 26 -7.22 3.53 -5.01
CA TYR A 26 -6.92 4.97 -4.88
C TYR A 26 -6.78 5.72 -6.21
N LEU A 27 -6.14 5.10 -7.21
CA LEU A 27 -5.95 5.68 -8.54
C LEU A 27 -7.14 5.41 -9.49
N GLY A 28 -8.19 4.71 -9.04
CA GLY A 28 -9.38 4.43 -9.84
C GLY A 28 -9.13 3.57 -11.08
N LEU A 29 -8.05 2.81 -11.12
CA LEU A 29 -7.61 2.05 -12.29
C LEU A 29 -8.52 0.89 -12.67
N PRO A 30 -9.10 0.11 -11.74
CA PRO A 30 -9.90 -1.08 -12.11
C PRO A 30 -11.05 -0.79 -13.08
N THR A 31 -11.61 0.42 -13.06
CA THR A 31 -12.71 0.86 -13.92
C THR A 31 -12.28 1.85 -15.01
N ASN A 32 -11.00 2.22 -15.04
CA ASN A 32 -10.45 3.11 -16.07
C ASN A 32 -10.40 2.37 -17.42
N LYS A 33 -11.09 2.89 -18.43
CA LYS A 33 -11.22 2.23 -19.75
C LYS A 33 -9.87 2.02 -20.44
N GLU A 34 -8.99 3.03 -20.42
CA GLU A 34 -7.66 2.93 -21.04
C GLU A 34 -6.83 1.84 -20.35
N PHE A 35 -6.90 1.76 -19.03
CA PHE A 35 -6.24 0.71 -18.27
C PHE A 35 -6.79 -0.68 -18.59
N GLN A 36 -8.11 -0.82 -18.68
CA GLN A 36 -8.77 -2.08 -19.05
C GLN A 36 -8.35 -2.54 -20.45
N GLU A 37 -8.25 -1.63 -21.43
CA GLU A 37 -7.77 -1.96 -22.77
C GLU A 37 -6.32 -2.45 -22.78
N LEU A 38 -5.44 -1.85 -21.97
CA LEU A 38 -4.07 -2.35 -21.79
C LEU A 38 -4.07 -3.76 -21.19
N VAL A 39 -4.88 -4.02 -20.18
CA VAL A 39 -5.01 -5.34 -19.55
C VAL A 39 -5.52 -6.37 -20.57
N ILE A 40 -6.57 -6.05 -21.34
CA ILE A 40 -7.15 -6.93 -22.38
C ILE A 40 -6.10 -7.23 -23.46
N LYS A 41 -5.39 -6.22 -23.95
CA LYS A 41 -4.30 -6.39 -24.93
C LYS A 41 -3.24 -7.35 -24.40
N ASN A 42 -2.82 -7.16 -23.15
CA ASN A 42 -1.78 -7.98 -22.54
C ASN A 42 -2.26 -9.41 -22.25
N ILE A 43 -3.52 -9.61 -21.86
CA ILE A 43 -4.11 -10.96 -21.73
C ILE A 43 -4.09 -11.70 -23.08
N ARG A 44 -4.41 -11.03 -24.18
CA ARG A 44 -4.35 -11.64 -25.52
C ARG A 44 -2.93 -12.04 -25.92
N ASN A 45 -1.92 -11.30 -25.48
CA ASN A 45 -0.51 -11.56 -25.81
C ASN A 45 0.16 -12.58 -24.85
N TRP A 46 -0.08 -12.47 -23.55
CA TRP A 46 0.61 -13.24 -22.52
C TRP A 46 -0.22 -14.33 -21.87
N GLY A 47 -1.52 -14.46 -22.23
CA GLY A 47 -2.45 -15.41 -21.64
C GLY A 47 -2.98 -14.99 -20.27
N THR A 48 -3.88 -15.84 -19.74
CA THR A 48 -4.55 -15.61 -18.45
C THR A 48 -3.73 -16.12 -17.26
N THR A 49 -2.72 -16.96 -17.50
CA THR A 49 -1.81 -17.48 -16.48
C THR A 49 -0.54 -18.05 -17.15
N TYR A 50 0.54 -18.14 -16.41
CA TYR A 50 1.73 -18.90 -16.84
C TYR A 50 1.76 -20.22 -16.08
N GLY A 51 1.42 -21.30 -16.80
CA GLY A 51 1.32 -22.66 -16.25
C GLY A 51 2.66 -23.35 -15.98
N SER A 52 3.74 -22.59 -15.71
CA SER A 52 5.05 -23.10 -15.40
C SER A 52 5.74 -22.24 -14.33
N SER A 53 6.78 -22.80 -13.70
CA SER A 53 7.61 -22.03 -12.75
C SER A 53 8.34 -20.89 -13.45
N ARG A 54 8.47 -19.76 -12.75
CA ARG A 54 9.32 -18.64 -13.18
C ARG A 54 10.81 -19.04 -13.28
N SER A 55 11.21 -20.13 -12.61
CA SER A 55 12.56 -20.68 -12.66
C SER A 55 12.77 -21.70 -13.79
N ALA A 56 11.72 -22.03 -14.59
CA ALA A 56 11.82 -22.91 -15.75
C ALA A 56 12.80 -22.36 -16.83
N ASN A 57 13.15 -23.19 -17.80
CA ASN A 57 14.06 -22.83 -18.90
C ASN A 57 13.49 -21.76 -19.85
N ILE A 58 12.17 -21.69 -20.02
CA ILE A 58 11.50 -20.62 -20.79
C ILE A 58 11.18 -19.45 -19.85
N LYS A 59 11.65 -18.28 -20.21
CA LYS A 59 11.41 -17.02 -19.46
C LYS A 59 10.49 -16.11 -20.27
N LEU A 60 9.52 -15.48 -19.59
CA LEU A 60 8.66 -14.49 -20.21
C LEU A 60 9.23 -13.08 -19.96
N THR A 61 9.50 -12.34 -21.05
CA THR A 61 10.02 -10.97 -20.96
C THR A 61 9.04 -10.00 -20.26
N ALA A 62 7.76 -10.35 -20.18
CA ALA A 62 6.77 -9.60 -19.40
C ALA A 62 7.20 -9.38 -17.95
N TYR A 63 7.81 -10.40 -17.31
CA TYR A 63 8.33 -10.27 -15.95
C TYR A 63 9.49 -9.28 -15.88
N GLU A 64 10.45 -9.37 -16.79
CA GLU A 64 11.59 -8.45 -16.87
C GLU A 64 11.13 -7.00 -17.07
N ASN A 65 10.22 -6.78 -18.03
CA ASN A 65 9.70 -5.45 -18.34
C ASN A 65 9.00 -4.81 -17.12
N GLY A 66 8.07 -5.53 -16.49
CA GLY A 66 7.31 -5.01 -15.36
C GLY A 66 8.14 -4.86 -14.09
N GLU A 67 9.07 -5.78 -13.82
CA GLU A 67 9.96 -5.70 -12.65
C GLU A 67 11.01 -4.61 -12.79
N THR A 68 11.53 -4.39 -13.99
CA THR A 68 12.40 -3.23 -14.30
C THR A 68 11.67 -1.90 -14.11
N PHE A 69 10.42 -1.81 -14.62
CA PHE A 69 9.58 -0.64 -14.37
C PHE A 69 9.39 -0.39 -12.88
N LEU A 70 9.03 -1.43 -12.11
CA LEU A 70 8.81 -1.30 -10.67
C LEU A 70 10.09 -0.89 -9.93
N ALA A 71 11.23 -1.52 -10.21
CA ALA A 71 12.51 -1.15 -9.60
C ALA A 71 12.84 0.33 -9.85
N HIS A 72 12.69 0.79 -11.09
CA HIS A 72 12.92 2.18 -11.46
C HIS A 72 11.92 3.14 -10.77
N HIS A 73 10.63 2.79 -10.77
CA HIS A 73 9.58 3.62 -10.17
C HIS A 73 9.73 3.76 -8.65
N ILE A 74 10.09 2.66 -7.95
CA ILE A 74 10.38 2.63 -6.51
C ILE A 74 11.73 3.32 -6.19
N LYS A 75 12.61 3.44 -7.18
CA LYS A 75 14.02 3.85 -7.04
C LYS A 75 14.82 2.84 -6.19
N ALA A 76 14.55 1.55 -6.38
CA ALA A 76 15.30 0.43 -5.81
C ALA A 76 16.25 -0.15 -6.86
N GLU A 77 17.29 -0.87 -6.41
CA GLU A 77 18.24 -1.54 -7.33
C GLU A 77 17.57 -2.67 -8.09
N SER A 78 16.67 -3.41 -7.46
CA SER A 78 15.97 -4.54 -8.05
C SER A 78 14.59 -4.74 -7.45
N ALA A 79 13.69 -5.33 -8.24
CA ALA A 79 12.37 -5.73 -7.79
C ALA A 79 11.97 -7.10 -8.35
N VAL A 80 11.05 -7.77 -7.66
CA VAL A 80 10.45 -9.03 -8.11
C VAL A 80 8.96 -9.04 -7.78
N THR A 81 8.15 -9.56 -8.71
CA THR A 81 6.70 -9.68 -8.54
C THR A 81 6.30 -11.07 -8.03
N VAL A 82 5.26 -11.11 -7.22
CA VAL A 82 4.65 -12.31 -6.64
C VAL A 82 3.13 -12.24 -6.72
N SER A 83 2.42 -13.35 -6.45
CA SER A 83 0.97 -13.41 -6.62
C SER A 83 0.15 -12.54 -5.67
N SER A 84 0.73 -12.07 -4.56
CA SER A 84 0.04 -11.17 -3.62
C SER A 84 1.02 -10.44 -2.70
N GLY A 85 0.58 -9.32 -2.11
CA GLY A 85 1.33 -8.62 -1.06
C GLY A 85 1.56 -9.49 0.18
N MET A 86 0.60 -10.36 0.53
CA MET A 86 0.75 -11.30 1.64
C MET A 86 1.88 -12.30 1.38
N LEU A 87 1.99 -12.84 0.17
CA LEU A 87 3.10 -13.72 -0.20
C LEU A 87 4.44 -12.95 -0.21
N ALA A 88 4.44 -11.69 -0.65
CA ALA A 88 5.64 -10.85 -0.57
C ALA A 88 6.16 -10.74 0.87
N GLY A 89 5.29 -10.41 1.82
CA GLY A 89 5.64 -10.34 3.23
C GLY A 89 6.16 -11.68 3.77
N LYS A 90 5.46 -12.78 3.45
CA LYS A 90 5.85 -14.12 3.89
C LYS A 90 7.24 -14.51 3.41
N LEU A 91 7.56 -14.33 2.13
CA LEU A 91 8.86 -14.64 1.55
C LEU A 91 9.98 -13.82 2.19
N VAL A 92 9.76 -12.52 2.36
CA VAL A 92 10.75 -11.63 2.98
C VAL A 92 11.01 -12.01 4.44
N ILE A 93 9.95 -12.25 5.22
CA ILE A 93 10.09 -12.66 6.62
C ILE A 93 10.82 -14.00 6.76
N ASP A 94 10.49 -14.99 5.93
CA ASP A 94 11.12 -16.30 5.98
C ASP A 94 12.63 -16.21 5.62
N GLU A 95 13.02 -15.32 4.71
CA GLU A 95 14.43 -15.08 4.41
C GLU A 95 15.14 -14.31 5.53
N LEU A 96 14.51 -13.26 6.06
CA LEU A 96 15.09 -12.44 7.13
C LEU A 96 15.30 -13.24 8.42
N LYS A 97 14.46 -14.21 8.74
CA LYS A 97 14.65 -15.09 9.91
C LYS A 97 15.97 -15.87 9.91
N LYS A 98 16.58 -16.06 8.74
CA LYS A 98 17.87 -16.79 8.61
C LYS A 98 19.08 -15.90 8.94
N GLN A 99 18.92 -14.58 8.93
CA GLN A 99 20.03 -13.62 8.99
C GLN A 99 19.81 -12.47 9.97
N THR A 100 18.77 -12.54 10.81
CA THR A 100 18.39 -11.52 11.79
C THR A 100 18.45 -12.12 13.20
N ASP A 101 19.13 -11.44 14.12
CA ASP A 101 19.22 -11.87 15.53
C ASP A 101 17.97 -11.44 16.31
N SER A 102 17.45 -10.25 16.06
CA SER A 102 16.27 -9.69 16.74
C SER A 102 15.37 -8.90 15.82
N PHE A 103 14.05 -9.05 16.00
CA PHE A 103 13.04 -8.29 15.26
C PHE A 103 12.36 -7.26 16.14
N PHE A 104 12.17 -6.07 15.58
CA PHE A 104 11.42 -4.98 16.21
C PHE A 104 10.32 -4.50 15.28
N HIS A 105 9.18 -4.07 15.84
CA HIS A 105 8.06 -3.58 15.06
C HIS A 105 7.57 -2.21 15.54
N PHE A 106 7.17 -1.38 14.61
CA PHE A 106 6.41 -0.16 14.89
C PHE A 106 4.97 -0.50 15.29
N PRO A 107 4.28 0.39 16.03
CA PRO A 107 2.87 0.18 16.37
C PRO A 107 1.99 -0.02 15.13
N ASN A 108 1.03 -0.95 15.23
CA ASN A 108 0.06 -1.27 14.19
C ASN A 108 0.66 -1.79 12.87
N THR A 109 1.85 -2.39 12.91
CA THR A 109 2.44 -3.08 11.75
C THR A 109 1.50 -4.16 11.22
N HIS A 110 1.32 -4.20 9.90
CA HIS A 110 0.37 -5.08 9.22
C HIS A 110 0.73 -6.57 9.40
N PRO A 111 -0.27 -7.46 9.56
CA PRO A 111 -0.04 -8.91 9.74
C PRO A 111 0.83 -9.59 8.66
N ALA A 112 0.91 -9.04 7.45
CA ALA A 112 1.75 -9.58 6.37
C ALA A 112 3.24 -9.64 6.73
N ILE A 113 3.71 -8.72 7.59
CA ILE A 113 5.11 -8.63 8.03
C ILE A 113 5.25 -8.75 9.56
N GLN A 114 4.17 -9.03 10.27
CA GLN A 114 4.22 -9.19 11.72
C GLN A 114 4.84 -10.54 12.09
N ILE A 115 5.70 -10.53 13.12
CA ILE A 115 6.35 -11.71 13.69
C ILE A 115 5.96 -11.81 15.17
N LYS A 116 5.56 -13.02 15.59
CA LYS A 116 5.08 -13.25 16.97
C LYS A 116 6.10 -12.87 18.04
N ASP A 117 7.38 -13.11 17.77
CA ASP A 117 8.49 -12.89 18.74
C ASP A 117 9.22 -11.56 18.50
N SER A 118 8.62 -10.61 17.76
CA SER A 118 9.18 -9.27 17.58
C SER A 118 8.89 -8.38 18.79
N SER A 119 9.86 -7.56 19.18
CA SER A 119 9.73 -6.57 20.25
C SER A 119 9.19 -5.24 19.70
N PRO A 120 8.43 -4.44 20.47
CA PRO A 120 8.04 -3.12 20.03
C PRO A 120 9.23 -2.16 19.95
N VAL A 121 9.26 -1.29 18.94
CA VAL A 121 10.26 -0.19 18.82
C VAL A 121 10.12 0.80 19.97
N PHE A 122 8.90 1.00 20.47
CA PHE A 122 8.63 1.90 21.61
C PHE A 122 8.21 1.11 22.85
N PHE A 123 8.78 1.48 24.00
CA PHE A 123 8.43 0.95 25.31
C PHE A 123 8.14 2.12 26.26
N ASN A 124 6.92 2.16 26.82
CA ASN A 124 6.46 3.26 27.70
C ASN A 124 6.65 4.67 27.06
N GLY A 125 6.38 4.82 25.77
CA GLY A 125 6.48 6.08 25.03
C GLY A 125 7.91 6.49 24.62
N ASN A 126 8.94 5.72 25.01
CA ASN A 126 10.33 5.95 24.63
C ASN A 126 10.83 4.85 23.69
N ILE A 127 11.96 5.09 23.02
CA ILE A 127 12.63 4.02 22.27
C ILE A 127 12.93 2.83 23.17
N ASN A 128 12.74 1.63 22.66
CA ASN A 128 13.03 0.41 23.42
C ASN A 128 14.50 0.37 23.82
N PRO A 129 14.84 0.26 25.14
CA PRO A 129 16.22 0.24 25.61
C PRO A 129 17.10 -0.82 24.95
N ARG A 130 16.49 -1.92 24.49
CA ARG A 130 17.18 -3.01 23.78
C ARG A 130 17.77 -2.54 22.43
N LEU A 131 17.21 -1.50 21.81
CA LEU A 131 17.74 -0.88 20.59
C LEU A 131 18.96 0.02 20.86
N LEU A 132 19.18 0.42 22.12
CA LEU A 132 20.25 1.33 22.53
C LEU A 132 21.34 0.66 23.37
N ASP A 133 21.21 -0.64 23.69
CA ASP A 133 22.18 -1.36 24.48
C ASP A 133 23.52 -1.56 23.73
N SER A 134 24.55 -2.00 24.41
CA SER A 134 25.91 -2.18 23.86
C SER A 134 26.10 -3.49 23.08
N GLN A 135 25.05 -4.31 22.93
CA GLN A 135 25.15 -5.60 22.22
C GLN A 135 25.23 -5.36 20.72
N SER A 136 26.29 -5.84 20.08
CA SER A 136 26.38 -5.86 18.59
C SER A 136 25.50 -6.98 18.05
N GLU A 137 24.56 -6.65 17.14
CA GLU A 137 23.62 -7.59 16.55
C GLU A 137 23.03 -7.08 15.24
N LYS A 138 22.51 -8.01 14.45
CA LYS A 138 21.72 -7.73 13.24
C LYS A 138 20.25 -7.65 13.62
N ILE A 139 19.66 -6.49 13.47
CA ILE A 139 18.26 -6.24 13.80
C ILE A 139 17.43 -5.98 12.54
N THR A 140 16.20 -6.48 12.54
CA THR A 140 15.21 -6.11 11.52
C THR A 140 14.10 -5.30 12.13
N ILE A 141 13.82 -4.14 11.55
CA ILE A 141 12.73 -3.25 11.94
C ILE A 141 11.61 -3.38 10.94
N LEU A 142 10.40 -3.63 11.44
CA LEU A 142 9.18 -3.88 10.67
C LEU A 142 8.24 -2.69 10.83
N THR A 143 7.75 -2.15 9.70
CA THR A 143 6.80 -1.04 9.71
C THR A 143 5.95 -0.98 8.45
N ASP A 144 4.80 -0.31 8.54
CA ASP A 144 4.04 0.11 7.36
C ASP A 144 4.50 1.50 6.93
N GLY A 145 4.48 1.80 5.63
CA GLY A 145 4.77 3.14 5.11
C GLY A 145 3.73 4.17 5.57
N VAL A 146 2.47 3.74 5.69
CA VAL A 146 1.38 4.48 6.37
C VAL A 146 0.62 3.49 7.22
N SER A 147 0.60 3.71 8.52
CA SER A 147 -0.19 2.88 9.45
C SER A 147 -1.70 3.03 9.18
N GLY A 148 -2.46 1.95 9.38
CA GLY A 148 -3.89 1.87 9.09
C GLY A 148 -4.78 2.93 9.75
N PHE A 149 -4.28 3.69 10.73
CA PHE A 149 -5.00 4.75 11.46
C PHE A 149 -4.36 6.14 11.26
N GLN A 150 -3.42 6.28 10.33
CA GLN A 150 -2.71 7.53 10.06
C GLN A 150 -3.07 8.08 8.67
N THR A 151 -2.87 9.39 8.53
CA THR A 151 -3.06 10.13 7.27
C THR A 151 -1.75 10.72 6.75
N LYS A 152 -0.61 10.20 7.21
CA LYS A 152 0.74 10.64 6.80
C LYS A 152 1.70 9.46 6.87
N ALA A 153 2.83 9.59 6.17
CA ALA A 153 3.93 8.63 6.26
C ALA A 153 4.40 8.43 7.70
N ILE A 154 4.90 7.23 8.00
CA ILE A 154 5.55 6.92 9.26
C ILE A 154 6.78 7.81 9.45
N ASP A 155 6.99 8.28 10.68
CA ASP A 155 8.23 8.97 11.06
C ASP A 155 9.26 7.93 11.51
N LEU A 156 10.33 7.81 10.73
CA LEU A 156 11.43 6.89 10.98
C LEU A 156 12.67 7.58 11.58
N SER A 157 12.60 8.87 11.90
CA SER A 157 13.75 9.66 12.41
C SER A 157 14.37 9.07 13.67
N ILE A 158 13.56 8.39 14.49
CA ILE A 158 14.03 7.71 15.71
C ILE A 158 15.11 6.66 15.42
N LEU A 159 15.12 6.05 14.21
CA LEU A 159 16.10 5.04 13.84
C LEU A 159 17.52 5.60 13.75
N ALA A 160 17.68 6.91 13.51
CA ALA A 160 18.98 7.58 13.52
C ALA A 160 19.64 7.63 14.93
N THR A 161 18.87 7.35 15.99
CA THR A 161 19.40 7.31 17.35
C THR A 161 19.95 5.93 17.74
N ILE A 162 19.73 4.92 16.92
CA ILE A 162 20.20 3.56 17.17
C ILE A 162 21.71 3.51 16.85
N PRO A 163 22.55 2.98 17.76
CA PRO A 163 24.00 2.93 17.55
C PRO A 163 24.43 2.06 16.38
N ASP A 164 25.52 2.43 15.70
CA ASP A 164 26.05 1.77 14.49
C ASP A 164 26.40 0.29 14.65
N HIS A 165 26.67 -0.16 15.89
CA HIS A 165 26.90 -1.58 16.15
C HIS A 165 25.64 -2.45 16.07
N LYS A 166 24.46 -1.84 15.93
CA LYS A 166 23.21 -2.48 15.55
C LYS A 166 23.08 -2.41 14.03
N GLU A 167 23.36 -3.50 13.31
CA GLU A 167 23.22 -3.55 11.86
C GLU A 167 21.73 -3.62 11.47
N ILE A 168 21.17 -2.51 11.00
CA ILE A 168 19.73 -2.36 10.76
C ILE A 168 19.36 -2.83 9.35
N THR A 169 18.42 -3.78 9.26
CA THR A 169 17.59 -4.01 8.08
C THR A 169 16.21 -3.42 8.33
N LEU A 170 15.69 -2.62 7.40
CA LEU A 170 14.35 -2.03 7.48
C LEU A 170 13.44 -2.71 6.45
N LEU A 171 12.35 -3.33 6.92
CA LEU A 171 11.27 -3.86 6.09
C LEU A 171 10.04 -2.97 6.20
N ILE A 172 9.58 -2.43 5.05
CA ILE A 172 8.44 -1.53 4.96
C ILE A 172 7.35 -2.15 4.10
N ASP A 173 6.13 -2.26 4.64
CA ASP A 173 4.93 -2.54 3.84
C ASP A 173 4.37 -1.22 3.30
N GLU A 174 4.55 -1.00 2.02
CA GLU A 174 4.06 0.18 1.31
C GLU A 174 2.72 -0.03 0.59
N SER A 175 1.97 -1.04 0.97
CA SER A 175 0.66 -1.34 0.34
C SER A 175 -0.33 -0.18 0.40
N HIS A 176 -0.15 0.76 1.30
CA HIS A 176 -0.97 1.96 1.46
C HIS A 176 -0.24 3.26 1.11
N SER A 177 1.04 3.23 0.78
CA SER A 177 1.83 4.42 0.38
C SER A 177 2.27 4.38 -1.08
N PHE A 178 2.59 3.20 -1.61
CA PHE A 178 3.01 3.01 -3.00
C PHE A 178 1.86 3.32 -3.98
N GLY A 179 2.13 4.15 -4.97
CA GLY A 179 1.14 4.74 -5.88
C GLY A 179 0.50 6.03 -5.35
N ILE A 180 0.82 6.47 -4.12
CA ILE A 180 0.17 7.61 -3.45
C ILE A 180 1.20 8.63 -2.98
N LEU A 181 2.15 8.23 -2.13
CA LEU A 181 3.18 9.09 -1.55
C LEU A 181 4.43 9.10 -2.41
N GLY A 182 5.30 10.08 -2.14
CA GLY A 182 6.53 10.28 -2.89
C GLY A 182 6.30 10.89 -4.28
N GLU A 183 7.39 11.21 -4.93
CA GLU A 183 7.38 11.79 -6.28
C GLU A 183 6.70 10.85 -7.28
N ASN A 184 5.64 11.29 -7.93
CA ASN A 184 4.83 10.49 -8.86
C ASN A 184 4.27 9.19 -8.25
N GLY A 185 4.09 9.14 -6.92
CA GLY A 185 3.58 7.94 -6.24
C GLY A 185 4.62 6.83 -6.06
N CYS A 186 5.91 7.14 -6.02
CA CYS A 186 6.97 6.13 -5.87
C CYS A 186 7.03 5.47 -4.49
N GLY A 187 6.18 5.88 -3.55
CA GLY A 187 6.25 5.44 -2.16
C GLY A 187 7.28 6.25 -1.36
N ILE A 188 7.58 5.78 -0.14
CA ILE A 188 8.54 6.46 0.75
C ILE A 188 9.94 5.80 0.74
N TYR A 189 10.10 4.63 0.13
CA TYR A 189 11.35 3.85 0.12
C TYR A 189 12.56 4.69 -0.29
N SER A 190 12.42 5.49 -1.37
CA SER A 190 13.53 6.30 -1.90
C SER A 190 13.86 7.53 -1.04
N GLU A 191 12.93 7.97 -0.20
CA GLU A 191 13.09 9.17 0.65
C GLU A 191 13.78 8.84 1.98
N ILE A 192 13.98 7.55 2.30
CA ILE A 192 14.61 7.13 3.54
C ILE A 192 16.12 7.29 3.41
N ASP A 193 16.65 8.33 4.04
CA ASP A 193 18.08 8.63 4.18
C ASP A 193 18.50 8.46 5.64
N LEU A 194 18.75 7.22 6.03
CA LEU A 194 19.09 6.80 7.39
C LEU A 194 20.27 5.81 7.35
N PRO A 195 21.05 5.67 8.41
CA PRO A 195 22.17 4.72 8.50
C PRO A 195 21.67 3.26 8.59
N ILE A 196 21.06 2.79 7.51
CA ILE A 196 20.43 1.48 7.40
C ILE A 196 21.24 0.60 6.45
N LYS A 197 21.62 -0.59 6.87
CA LYS A 197 22.39 -1.55 6.07
C LYS A 197 21.62 -2.02 4.84
N ARG A 198 20.32 -2.30 5.01
CA ARG A 198 19.43 -2.76 3.95
C ARG A 198 18.04 -2.20 4.11
N LYS A 199 17.48 -1.72 3.02
CA LYS A 199 16.06 -1.36 2.90
C LYS A 199 15.34 -2.41 2.05
N ILE A 200 14.18 -2.87 2.51
CA ILE A 200 13.31 -3.80 1.80
C ILE A 200 11.91 -3.19 1.79
N MET A 201 11.34 -3.09 0.62
CA MET A 201 9.96 -2.66 0.43
C MET A 201 9.13 -3.83 -0.07
N ILE A 202 7.96 -4.01 0.51
CA ILE A 202 6.90 -4.85 -0.06
C ILE A 202 5.65 -4.01 -0.32
N SER A 203 4.83 -4.44 -1.28
CA SER A 203 3.52 -3.83 -1.49
C SER A 203 2.55 -4.78 -2.17
N SER A 204 1.26 -4.61 -1.86
CA SER A 204 0.17 -5.13 -2.67
C SER A 204 -0.06 -4.23 -3.89
N LEU A 205 -0.05 -4.81 -5.08
CA LEU A 205 -0.37 -4.11 -6.32
C LEU A 205 -1.89 -4.04 -6.60
N GLY A 206 -2.70 -4.73 -5.78
CA GLY A 206 -4.16 -4.72 -5.90
C GLY A 206 -4.85 -3.45 -5.42
N LYS A 207 -4.13 -2.52 -4.80
CA LYS A 207 -4.65 -1.25 -4.30
C LYS A 207 -4.50 -0.13 -5.33
N ALA A 208 -3.51 0.73 -5.19
CA ALA A 208 -3.30 1.86 -6.09
C ALA A 208 -3.04 1.43 -7.55
N PHE A 209 -2.30 0.35 -7.77
CA PHE A 209 -1.96 -0.13 -9.13
C PHE A 209 -3.07 -0.95 -9.80
N GLY A 210 -4.14 -1.32 -9.08
CA GLY A 210 -5.33 -1.95 -9.67
C GLY A 210 -5.12 -3.36 -10.25
N LEU A 211 -4.03 -4.05 -9.94
CA LEU A 211 -3.67 -5.38 -10.45
C LEU A 211 -3.40 -6.35 -9.30
N SER A 212 -4.06 -7.51 -9.33
CA SER A 212 -3.81 -8.54 -8.33
C SER A 212 -2.37 -9.04 -8.39
N GLY A 213 -1.62 -8.82 -7.33
CA GLY A 213 -0.21 -9.16 -7.20
C GLY A 213 0.46 -8.50 -6.02
N GLY A 214 1.75 -8.75 -5.87
CA GLY A 214 2.62 -8.10 -4.91
C GLY A 214 3.99 -7.83 -5.50
N VAL A 215 4.73 -6.94 -4.88
CA VAL A 215 6.11 -6.61 -5.23
C VAL A 215 7.02 -6.68 -4.01
N ILE A 216 8.25 -7.10 -4.21
CA ILE A 216 9.36 -7.00 -3.26
C ILE A 216 10.45 -6.20 -3.98
N ALA A 217 10.97 -5.14 -3.34
CA ALA A 217 12.05 -4.32 -3.88
C ALA A 217 13.15 -4.11 -2.84
N SER A 218 14.42 -4.20 -3.27
CA SER A 218 15.60 -4.07 -2.41
C SER A 218 16.87 -3.98 -3.26
N ASP A 219 18.03 -4.25 -2.64
CA ASP A 219 19.28 -4.54 -3.37
C ASP A 219 19.17 -5.85 -4.17
N ALA A 220 19.97 -5.95 -5.25
CA ALA A 220 19.93 -7.10 -6.16
C ALA A 220 20.30 -8.41 -5.48
N SER A 221 21.20 -8.37 -4.49
CA SER A 221 21.62 -9.56 -3.73
C SER A 221 20.45 -10.16 -2.97
N PHE A 222 19.67 -9.33 -2.26
CA PHE A 222 18.49 -9.80 -1.53
C PHE A 222 17.38 -10.30 -2.45
N ILE A 223 17.12 -9.61 -3.56
CA ILE A 223 16.14 -10.08 -4.54
C ILE A 223 16.53 -11.42 -5.14
N ASN A 224 17.83 -11.67 -5.36
CA ASN A 224 18.30 -12.98 -5.81
C ASN A 224 18.11 -14.07 -4.73
N GLN A 225 18.28 -13.76 -3.45
CA GLN A 225 17.96 -14.69 -2.37
C GLN A 225 16.47 -15.07 -2.40
N ILE A 226 15.57 -14.09 -2.55
CA ILE A 226 14.12 -14.33 -2.67
C ILE A 226 13.80 -15.24 -3.87
N LYS A 227 14.41 -15.01 -5.04
CA LYS A 227 14.19 -15.80 -6.26
C LYS A 227 14.63 -17.26 -6.12
N ASN A 228 15.52 -17.57 -5.18
CA ASN A 228 16.03 -18.93 -4.91
C ASN A 228 15.25 -19.66 -3.81
N LEU A 229 14.25 -19.04 -3.18
CA LEU A 229 13.41 -19.72 -2.19
C LEU A 229 12.51 -20.77 -2.84
N ASP A 230 12.40 -21.94 -2.23
CA ASP A 230 11.53 -23.04 -2.71
C ASP A 230 10.09 -22.58 -2.89
N ILE A 231 9.59 -21.73 -1.98
CA ILE A 231 8.24 -21.18 -2.06
C ILE A 231 8.11 -20.26 -3.29
N PHE A 232 9.11 -19.42 -3.60
CA PHE A 232 9.08 -18.58 -4.80
C PHE A 232 9.09 -19.41 -6.08
N ILE A 233 9.92 -20.47 -6.12
CA ILE A 233 10.05 -21.36 -7.27
C ILE A 233 8.76 -22.16 -7.51
N SER A 234 8.10 -22.58 -6.43
CA SER A 234 6.93 -23.47 -6.48
C SER A 234 5.59 -22.74 -6.54
N ALA A 235 5.53 -21.50 -6.04
CA ALA A 235 4.29 -20.71 -6.06
C ALA A 235 3.97 -20.20 -7.46
N ALA A 236 2.69 -20.07 -7.77
CA ALA A 236 2.26 -19.34 -8.96
C ALA A 236 2.74 -17.89 -8.88
N GLY A 237 3.39 -17.41 -9.93
CA GLY A 237 3.77 -16.01 -10.07
C GLY A 237 2.55 -15.09 -10.27
N MET A 238 2.77 -13.79 -10.22
CA MET A 238 1.78 -12.83 -10.71
C MET A 238 1.48 -13.10 -12.19
N ASN A 239 0.24 -12.87 -12.62
CA ASN A 239 -0.14 -13.05 -14.04
C ASN A 239 0.79 -12.23 -14.95
N PRO A 240 1.44 -12.83 -15.97
CA PRO A 240 2.38 -12.11 -16.83
C PRO A 240 1.74 -10.96 -17.61
N ALA A 241 0.46 -11.07 -17.99
CA ALA A 241 -0.26 -9.96 -18.62
C ALA A 241 -0.39 -8.77 -17.66
N PHE A 242 -0.61 -9.02 -16.38
CA PHE A 242 -0.67 -7.95 -15.36
C PHE A 242 0.71 -7.34 -15.13
N VAL A 243 1.76 -8.16 -15.10
CA VAL A 243 3.14 -7.67 -14.95
C VAL A 243 3.54 -6.77 -16.13
N GLN A 244 3.22 -7.18 -17.37
CA GLN A 244 3.45 -6.34 -18.55
C GLN A 244 2.64 -5.04 -18.49
N THR A 245 1.38 -5.10 -18.01
CA THR A 245 0.52 -3.92 -17.89
C THR A 245 1.11 -2.88 -16.93
N LEU A 246 1.87 -3.29 -15.90
CA LEU A 246 2.57 -2.34 -15.02
C LEU A 246 3.49 -1.40 -15.81
N ALA A 247 4.29 -1.95 -16.71
CA ALA A 247 5.18 -1.15 -17.56
C ALA A 247 4.41 -0.31 -18.60
N ASP A 248 3.41 -0.91 -19.26
CA ASP A 248 2.66 -0.25 -20.33
C ASP A 248 1.81 0.92 -19.80
N ALA A 249 1.36 0.87 -18.54
CA ALA A 249 0.50 1.88 -17.93
C ALA A 249 1.26 3.02 -17.21
N ALA A 250 2.58 3.14 -17.36
CA ALA A 250 3.41 4.11 -16.64
C ALA A 250 2.88 5.56 -16.69
N ASN A 251 2.49 6.04 -17.87
CA ASN A 251 1.92 7.38 -18.03
C ASN A 251 0.53 7.52 -17.37
N LEU A 252 -0.26 6.45 -17.39
CA LEU A 252 -1.59 6.45 -16.81
C LEU A 252 -1.52 6.52 -15.28
N TYR A 253 -0.57 5.83 -14.65
CA TYR A 253 -0.32 5.97 -13.21
C TYR A 253 -0.04 7.42 -12.83
N LYS A 254 0.84 8.09 -13.56
CA LYS A 254 1.16 9.51 -13.34
C LYS A 254 -0.06 10.42 -13.50
N THR A 255 -0.86 10.21 -14.53
CA THR A 255 -2.08 10.99 -14.80
C THR A 255 -3.11 10.80 -13.68
N GLN A 256 -3.35 9.55 -13.26
CA GLN A 256 -4.31 9.26 -12.19
C GLN A 256 -3.81 9.75 -10.81
N HIS A 257 -2.52 9.64 -10.54
CA HIS A 257 -1.92 10.23 -9.34
C HIS A 257 -2.12 11.74 -9.29
N GLN A 258 -1.90 12.45 -10.39
CA GLN A 258 -2.14 13.89 -10.47
C GLN A 258 -3.62 14.24 -10.20
N LYS A 259 -4.58 13.50 -10.78
CA LYS A 259 -6.01 13.69 -10.51
C LYS A 259 -6.35 13.47 -9.03
N LEU A 260 -5.75 12.44 -8.41
CA LEU A 260 -5.92 12.20 -6.97
C LEU A 260 -5.45 13.40 -6.15
N LEU A 261 -4.24 13.92 -6.42
CA LEU A 261 -3.69 15.09 -5.73
C LEU A 261 -4.57 16.34 -5.92
N GLU A 262 -5.13 16.54 -7.12
CA GLU A 262 -6.06 17.64 -7.38
C GLU A 262 -7.34 17.50 -6.55
N ASN A 263 -7.88 16.30 -6.38
CA ASN A 263 -9.04 16.02 -5.54
C ASN A 263 -8.72 16.30 -4.06
N LEU A 264 -7.57 15.86 -3.57
CA LEU A 264 -7.14 16.09 -2.18
C LEU A 264 -6.92 17.59 -1.90
N ASN A 265 -6.26 18.31 -2.80
CA ASN A 265 -6.08 19.76 -2.69
C ASN A 265 -7.41 20.51 -2.74
N TYR A 266 -8.40 20.02 -3.49
CA TYR A 266 -9.74 20.61 -3.52
C TYR A 266 -10.44 20.47 -2.16
N ILE A 267 -10.39 19.27 -1.58
CA ILE A 267 -10.94 19.02 -0.23
C ILE A 267 -10.25 19.91 0.81
N ASP A 268 -8.91 19.97 0.80
CA ASP A 268 -8.15 20.77 1.80
C ASP A 268 -8.53 22.26 1.81
N ARG A 269 -8.91 22.81 0.67
CA ARG A 269 -9.33 24.20 0.55
C ARG A 269 -10.75 24.46 1.03
N LYS A 270 -11.64 23.47 1.00
CA LYS A 270 -13.08 23.66 1.29
C LYS A 270 -13.54 23.02 2.59
N LEU A 271 -12.85 21.99 3.07
CA LEU A 271 -13.22 21.30 4.29
C LEU A 271 -12.85 22.14 5.52
N ILE A 272 -13.83 22.38 6.39
CA ILE A 272 -13.61 23.04 7.67
C ILE A 272 -12.95 22.02 8.61
N LYS A 273 -11.73 22.35 9.06
CA LYS A 273 -10.96 21.47 9.95
C LYS A 273 -11.52 21.53 11.37
N ASN A 274 -11.77 20.38 11.97
CA ASN A 274 -12.22 20.25 13.34
C ASN A 274 -11.61 18.98 14.00
N GLN A 275 -11.83 18.81 15.30
CA GLN A 275 -11.24 17.70 16.06
C GLN A 275 -11.81 16.32 15.69
N SER A 276 -13.04 16.28 15.14
CA SER A 276 -13.73 15.03 14.77
C SER A 276 -13.32 14.48 13.40
N ILE A 277 -12.54 15.26 12.61
CA ILE A 277 -12.14 14.92 11.25
C ILE A 277 -10.62 14.96 11.12
N LYS A 278 -10.01 13.81 10.93
CA LYS A 278 -8.55 13.70 10.64
C LYS A 278 -8.33 13.61 9.15
N PHE A 279 -7.77 14.63 8.55
CA PHE A 279 -7.43 14.71 7.13
C PHE A 279 -6.07 15.38 6.92
N ASN A 280 -5.33 14.84 5.95
CA ASN A 280 -4.11 15.43 5.43
C ASN A 280 -4.17 15.41 3.90
N LYS A 281 -3.94 16.57 3.26
CA LYS A 281 -4.02 16.72 1.80
C LYS A 281 -3.03 15.88 0.99
N THR A 282 -2.03 15.28 1.65
CA THR A 282 -1.07 14.39 0.99
C THR A 282 -1.53 12.94 0.96
N TYR A 283 -2.69 12.62 1.61
CA TYR A 283 -3.10 11.23 1.76
C TYR A 283 -4.62 11.06 1.57
N PRO A 284 -5.10 10.06 0.81
CA PRO A 284 -6.48 9.97 0.33
C PRO A 284 -7.48 9.43 1.36
N LEU A 285 -7.23 9.59 2.64
CA LEU A 285 -8.14 9.15 3.70
C LEU A 285 -8.55 10.29 4.60
N ILE A 286 -9.85 10.28 4.96
CA ILE A 286 -10.41 11.11 6.01
C ILE A 286 -10.97 10.17 7.08
N TYR A 287 -10.48 10.26 8.31
CA TYR A 287 -11.01 9.48 9.43
C TYR A 287 -12.05 10.29 10.18
N LEU A 288 -13.18 9.63 10.53
CA LEU A 288 -14.27 10.21 11.29
C LEU A 288 -14.27 9.59 12.70
N GLU A 289 -14.21 10.44 13.73
CA GLU A 289 -14.34 10.02 15.13
C GLU A 289 -15.80 10.00 15.59
N ASN A 290 -16.70 10.72 14.91
CA ASN A 290 -18.11 10.81 15.25
C ASN A 290 -18.94 9.77 14.46
N GLU A 291 -19.50 8.77 15.15
CA GLU A 291 -20.31 7.74 14.52
C GLU A 291 -21.65 8.26 13.93
N ASN A 292 -22.20 9.37 14.45
CA ASN A 292 -23.41 9.98 13.91
C ASN A 292 -23.22 10.50 12.48
N LEU A 293 -21.98 10.85 12.09
CA LEU A 293 -21.67 11.26 10.72
C LEU A 293 -21.86 10.13 9.72
N ILE A 294 -21.67 8.87 10.12
CA ILE A 294 -21.83 7.71 9.25
C ILE A 294 -23.29 7.56 8.82
N GLU A 295 -24.21 7.63 9.78
CA GLU A 295 -25.64 7.54 9.50
C GLU A 295 -26.12 8.76 8.68
N THR A 296 -25.59 9.95 8.97
CA THR A 296 -25.88 11.16 8.18
C THR A 296 -25.40 11.00 6.72
N LEU A 297 -24.19 10.50 6.49
CA LEU A 297 -23.65 10.25 5.14
C LEU A 297 -24.52 9.23 4.40
N LYS A 298 -24.88 8.11 5.05
CA LYS A 298 -25.74 7.07 4.48
C LYS A 298 -27.14 7.59 4.12
N ALA A 299 -27.75 8.38 4.99
CA ALA A 299 -29.05 9.03 4.73
C ALA A 299 -28.99 9.98 3.51
N ASN A 300 -27.82 10.55 3.24
CA ASN A 300 -27.54 11.38 2.07
C ASN A 300 -26.98 10.59 0.86
N LYS A 301 -27.18 9.26 0.82
CA LYS A 301 -26.73 8.40 -0.26
C LYS A 301 -25.20 8.40 -0.47
N ILE A 302 -24.44 8.45 0.63
CA ILE A 302 -22.99 8.30 0.64
C ILE A 302 -22.61 7.11 1.50
N ILE A 303 -21.88 6.15 0.93
CA ILE A 303 -21.34 4.97 1.62
C ILE A 303 -19.84 5.15 1.78
N ILE A 304 -19.33 4.92 3.00
CA ILE A 304 -17.92 4.95 3.35
C ILE A 304 -17.42 3.58 3.81
N ALA A 305 -16.13 3.40 3.97
CA ALA A 305 -15.58 2.20 4.59
C ALA A 305 -15.83 2.23 6.11
N ASN A 306 -16.63 1.26 6.59
CA ASN A 306 -16.94 1.05 7.99
C ASN A 306 -16.81 -0.44 8.31
N PHE A 307 -15.75 -0.83 9.01
CA PHE A 307 -15.50 -2.22 9.39
C PHE A 307 -14.54 -2.32 10.59
N LYS A 308 -14.51 -3.49 11.21
CA LYS A 308 -13.54 -3.82 12.28
C LYS A 308 -12.39 -4.64 11.71
N TYR A 309 -11.16 -4.25 12.02
CA TYR A 309 -9.97 -5.06 11.66
C TYR A 309 -9.84 -6.32 12.55
N GLN A 310 -10.29 -6.23 13.80
CA GLN A 310 -10.31 -7.32 14.78
C GLN A 310 -11.61 -7.22 15.58
N GLU A 311 -12.12 -8.35 16.08
CA GLU A 311 -13.41 -8.40 16.81
C GLU A 311 -13.50 -7.41 17.98
N ASN A 312 -12.40 -7.17 18.68
CA ASN A 312 -12.34 -6.26 19.84
C ASN A 312 -11.83 -4.85 19.52
N ALA A 313 -11.60 -4.52 18.24
CA ALA A 313 -11.16 -3.20 17.83
C ALA A 313 -12.34 -2.24 17.63
N ASN A 314 -12.08 -0.94 17.79
CA ASN A 314 -13.04 0.10 17.39
C ASN A 314 -13.32 0.04 15.89
N ASN A 315 -14.52 0.46 15.49
CA ASN A 315 -14.86 0.59 14.07
C ASN A 315 -13.89 1.54 13.39
N LEU A 316 -13.37 1.12 12.24
CA LEU A 316 -12.60 1.98 11.37
C LEU A 316 -13.56 2.71 10.43
N ASN A 317 -13.82 3.99 10.71
CA ASN A 317 -14.69 4.84 9.94
C ASN A 317 -13.84 5.74 9.06
N ARG A 318 -13.68 5.38 7.78
CA ARG A 318 -12.85 6.15 6.87
C ARG A 318 -13.52 6.43 5.54
N ILE A 319 -13.40 7.65 5.11
CA ILE A 319 -13.71 8.12 3.76
C ILE A 319 -12.46 7.92 2.92
N VAL A 320 -12.60 7.25 1.78
CA VAL A 320 -11.51 7.04 0.82
C VAL A 320 -11.78 7.89 -0.41
N VAL A 321 -10.89 8.82 -0.69
CA VAL A 321 -10.93 9.63 -1.90
C VAL A 321 -10.14 8.92 -3.00
N THR A 322 -10.69 8.85 -4.21
CA THR A 322 -10.03 8.25 -5.38
C THR A 322 -9.86 9.26 -6.50
N ALA A 323 -9.02 8.93 -7.47
CA ALA A 323 -8.86 9.73 -8.68
C ALA A 323 -10.14 9.85 -9.54
N ASN A 324 -11.11 8.93 -9.34
CA ASN A 324 -12.35 8.89 -10.11
C ASN A 324 -13.46 9.78 -9.54
N HIS A 325 -13.35 10.27 -8.29
CA HIS A 325 -14.34 11.20 -7.75
C HIS A 325 -14.36 12.51 -8.53
N LEU A 326 -15.58 12.96 -8.87
CA LEU A 326 -15.82 14.24 -9.54
C LEU A 326 -15.95 15.38 -8.53
N ARG A 327 -15.86 16.62 -8.99
CA ARG A 327 -16.01 17.80 -8.14
C ARG A 327 -17.37 17.84 -7.43
N GLU A 328 -18.44 17.46 -8.13
CA GLU A 328 -19.80 17.37 -7.58
C GLU A 328 -19.92 16.37 -6.41
N ASP A 329 -19.19 15.23 -6.49
CA ASP A 329 -19.16 14.22 -5.42
C ASP A 329 -18.47 14.79 -4.19
N LEU A 330 -17.33 15.47 -4.40
CA LEU A 330 -16.55 16.09 -3.34
C LEU A 330 -17.32 17.26 -2.69
N ASP A 331 -18.02 18.09 -3.49
CA ASP A 331 -18.85 19.16 -2.94
C ASP A 331 -19.98 18.62 -2.07
N LYS A 332 -20.67 17.55 -2.52
CA LYS A 332 -21.72 16.90 -1.72
C LYS A 332 -21.18 16.38 -0.39
N LEU A 333 -20.03 15.67 -0.44
CA LEU A 333 -19.37 15.17 0.77
C LEU A 333 -18.98 16.30 1.72
N ILE A 334 -18.28 17.33 1.21
CA ILE A 334 -17.75 18.44 1.99
C ILE A 334 -18.89 19.24 2.66
N ASN A 335 -19.98 19.50 1.94
CA ASN A 335 -21.13 20.23 2.50
C ASN A 335 -21.69 19.49 3.72
N ILE A 336 -21.90 18.16 3.62
CA ILE A 336 -22.40 17.35 4.74
C ILE A 336 -21.42 17.37 5.93
N LEU A 337 -20.12 17.24 5.65
CA LEU A 337 -19.11 17.29 6.71
C LEU A 337 -19.04 18.66 7.39
N ASN A 338 -19.14 19.75 6.64
CA ASN A 338 -19.10 21.12 7.17
C ASN A 338 -20.35 21.53 7.94
N GLU A 339 -21.55 21.01 7.58
CA GLU A 339 -22.82 21.29 8.30
C GLU A 339 -22.87 20.67 9.70
N LYS A 340 -22.01 19.70 9.98
CA LYS A 340 -21.99 18.94 11.24
C LYS A 340 -20.79 19.27 12.14
N VAL A 341 -20.10 20.36 11.81
CA VAL A 341 -18.96 20.91 12.57
C VAL A 341 -19.43 21.80 13.73
#